data_ade34217ee885a67d7f31e8137400b80
#
_entry.id   ade34217ee885a67d7f31e8137400b80
#
_cell.length_a   1.000
_cell.length_b   1.000
_cell.length_c   1.000
_cell.angle_alpha   90.00
_cell.angle_beta   90.00
_cell.angle_gamma   90.00
#
_symmetry.space_group_name_H-M   'P 1'
#
loop_
_entity.id
_entity.type
_entity.pdbx_description
1 polymer ?
#
loop_
_entity_poly.entity_id
_entity_poly.type
_entity_poly.pdbx_seq_one_letter_code
_entity_poly.pdbx_strand_id
1 'polypeptide(L)'
;GSQVAKDPRTDPVTFTTSMGESVFNKYNYIRSIQSQDAPIYLYRAAEIHLMIAEALSAMGNYDAADAILNNGFQPYWVSGNRYNPPFDAPIYAYEKLKAGRGVRGRLSLPAVRSTDERFMGALDPGSPEYAGRRRQVLDSLIIEETGRELAGEGKRWFTIMRMARNSNNPSMLARMIMRKFPVAERPAYYAKLKDPANWFIDHDLKLDK
;
A
#
# COMPACT_ATOMS: atom_id res chain seq x y z
N GLY A 1 -12.53 -7.25 26.78
CA GLY A 1 -12.31 -6.54 25.53
C GLY A 1 -10.90 -6.75 25.09
N SER A 2 -10.63 -7.52 24.01
CA SER A 2 -9.30 -7.66 23.44
C SER A 2 -8.90 -6.29 22.88
N GLN A 3 -7.83 -5.72 23.39
CA GLN A 3 -7.22 -4.57 22.77
C GLN A 3 -6.74 -5.01 21.37
N VAL A 4 -7.39 -4.50 20.34
CA VAL A 4 -6.86 -4.62 18.97
C VAL A 4 -5.47 -3.97 18.99
N ALA A 5 -4.45 -4.76 18.72
CA ALA A 5 -3.08 -4.26 18.71
C ALA A 5 -3.00 -3.08 17.73
N LYS A 6 -2.71 -1.90 18.27
CA LYS A 6 -2.61 -0.67 17.48
C LYS A 6 -1.43 -0.80 16.52
N ASP A 7 -1.66 -0.51 15.26
CA ASP A 7 -0.59 -0.52 14.26
C ASP A 7 0.44 0.57 14.63
N PRO A 8 1.69 0.23 14.96
CA PRO A 8 2.69 1.20 15.39
C PRO A 8 3.04 2.24 14.31
N ARG A 9 2.65 1.99 13.07
CA ARG A 9 2.86 2.94 11.97
C ARG A 9 1.77 4.01 11.89
N THR A 10 0.66 3.85 12.62
CA THR A 10 -0.42 4.85 12.71
C THR A 10 -0.20 5.85 13.84
N ASP A 11 0.61 5.51 14.83
CA ASP A 11 1.22 6.53 15.65
C ASP A 11 2.35 7.13 14.81
N PRO A 12 2.24 8.39 14.41
CA PRO A 12 3.40 9.02 13.83
C PRO A 12 4.50 8.89 14.87
N VAL A 13 5.62 8.25 14.48
CA VAL A 13 6.87 8.42 15.20
C VAL A 13 7.27 9.85 14.91
N THR A 14 6.44 10.75 15.38
CA THR A 14 6.67 12.18 15.35
C THR A 14 7.44 12.49 16.60
N PHE A 15 8.63 13.00 16.46
CA PHE A 15 9.18 13.73 17.59
C PHE A 15 8.70 15.18 17.48
N THR A 16 8.34 15.74 18.61
CA THR A 16 7.95 17.14 18.69
C THR A 16 9.24 17.97 18.75
N THR A 17 9.40 18.89 17.81
CA THR A 17 10.49 19.85 17.84
C THR A 17 10.37 20.76 19.07
N SER A 18 11.46 21.46 19.42
CA SER A 18 11.44 22.47 20.48
C SER A 18 10.43 23.61 20.22
N MET A 19 9.97 23.77 18.99
CA MET A 19 8.94 24.73 18.59
C MET A 19 7.50 24.13 18.63
N GLY A 20 7.32 22.91 19.10
CA GLY A 20 6.01 22.26 19.19
C GLY A 20 5.50 21.65 17.88
N GLU A 21 6.32 21.65 16.83
CA GLU A 21 5.95 21.05 15.55
C GLU A 21 6.13 19.54 15.57
N SER A 22 5.20 18.81 15.00
CA SER A 22 5.29 17.36 14.82
C SER A 22 6.02 17.04 13.53
N VAL A 23 7.17 16.42 13.61
CA VAL A 23 8.02 16.05 12.48
C VAL A 23 8.02 14.53 12.29
N PHE A 24 7.94 14.09 11.02
CA PHE A 24 7.96 12.69 10.67
C PHE A 24 9.39 12.12 10.80
N ASN A 25 9.60 11.24 11.80
CA ASN A 25 10.95 10.81 12.20
C ASN A 25 11.48 9.54 11.47
N LYS A 26 10.78 9.04 10.46
CA LYS A 26 11.13 7.78 9.78
C LYS A 26 12.55 7.77 9.19
N TYR A 27 13.06 8.94 8.83
CA TYR A 27 14.36 9.11 8.16
C TYR A 27 15.37 9.91 8.97
N ASN A 28 15.09 10.15 10.24
CA ASN A 28 16.01 10.86 11.10
C ASN A 28 17.14 9.95 11.57
N TYR A 29 18.05 9.64 10.65
CA TYR A 29 19.29 8.93 10.93
C TYR A 29 20.40 9.91 11.32
N ILE A 30 20.15 10.80 12.27
CA ILE A 30 21.20 11.65 12.80
C ILE A 30 22.15 10.77 13.61
N ARG A 31 23.12 10.16 12.95
CA ARG A 31 24.20 9.42 13.61
C ARG A 31 25.32 10.33 14.09
N SER A 32 25.47 11.52 13.51
CA SER A 32 26.37 12.57 13.99
C SER A 32 25.92 13.92 13.42
N ILE A 33 26.28 14.99 14.12
CA ILE A 33 26.05 16.38 13.70
C ILE A 33 26.73 16.70 12.36
N GLN A 34 27.62 15.84 11.90
CA GLN A 34 28.47 16.07 10.71
C GLN A 34 28.02 15.34 9.44
N SER A 35 27.09 14.37 9.49
CA SER A 35 26.58 13.70 8.29
C SER A 35 25.06 13.78 8.24
N GLN A 36 24.58 14.63 7.34
CA GLN A 36 23.15 14.80 7.04
C GLN A 36 22.70 13.91 5.87
N ASP A 37 23.48 12.91 5.49
CA ASP A 37 23.20 12.04 4.36
C ASP A 37 22.14 11.00 4.74
N ALA A 38 20.88 11.37 4.60
CA ALA A 38 19.80 10.40 4.65
C ALA A 38 19.77 9.58 3.35
N PRO A 39 19.87 8.23 3.40
CA PRO A 39 19.81 7.42 2.21
C PRO A 39 18.42 7.53 1.57
N ILE A 40 18.38 7.82 0.28
CA ILE A 40 17.16 7.80 -0.52
C ILE A 40 16.99 6.38 -1.07
N TYR A 41 15.96 5.68 -0.63
CA TYR A 41 15.63 4.37 -1.15
C TYR A 41 14.80 4.51 -2.44
N LEU A 42 15.36 4.10 -3.56
CA LEU A 42 14.62 4.03 -4.83
C LEU A 42 13.54 2.95 -4.76
N TYR A 43 13.93 1.76 -4.28
CA TYR A 43 13.03 0.64 -4.03
C TYR A 43 13.45 -0.09 -2.75
N ARG A 44 12.48 -0.71 -2.06
CA ARG A 44 12.76 -1.56 -0.90
C ARG A 44 11.84 -2.79 -0.89
N ALA A 45 12.25 -3.84 -0.18
CA ALA A 45 11.56 -5.12 -0.17
C ALA A 45 10.06 -5.01 0.16
N ALA A 46 9.68 -4.13 1.08
CA ALA A 46 8.29 -3.89 1.42
C ALA A 46 7.44 -3.40 0.24
N GLU A 47 7.99 -2.47 -0.57
CA GLU A 47 7.32 -1.98 -1.79
C GLU A 47 7.14 -3.12 -2.80
N ILE A 48 8.17 -3.94 -2.99
CA ILE A 48 8.09 -5.08 -3.92
C ILE A 48 7.02 -6.08 -3.47
N HIS A 49 6.91 -6.40 -2.16
CA HIS A 49 5.84 -7.27 -1.67
C HIS A 49 4.45 -6.69 -1.98
N LEU A 50 4.26 -5.39 -1.79
CA LEU A 50 2.97 -4.73 -2.07
C LEU A 50 2.66 -4.70 -3.57
N MET A 51 3.68 -4.51 -4.43
CA MET A 51 3.52 -4.61 -5.89
C MET A 51 3.16 -6.02 -6.34
N ILE A 52 3.74 -7.06 -5.73
CA ILE A 52 3.39 -8.46 -6.00
C ILE A 52 1.94 -8.74 -5.58
N ALA A 53 1.51 -8.28 -4.40
CA ALA A 53 0.14 -8.43 -3.95
C ALA A 53 -0.86 -7.74 -4.91
N GLU A 54 -0.53 -6.55 -5.41
CA GLU A 54 -1.30 -5.83 -6.42
C GLU A 54 -1.42 -6.63 -7.73
N ALA A 55 -0.30 -7.15 -8.23
CA ALA A 55 -0.29 -7.94 -9.46
C ALA A 55 -1.13 -9.22 -9.32
N LEU A 56 -1.01 -9.92 -8.20
CA LEU A 56 -1.80 -11.12 -7.91
C LEU A 56 -3.30 -10.82 -7.81
N SER A 57 -3.67 -9.70 -7.18
CA SER A 57 -5.07 -9.23 -7.15
C SER A 57 -5.59 -8.96 -8.56
N ALA A 58 -4.81 -8.28 -9.40
CA ALA A 58 -5.19 -8.00 -10.78
C ALA A 58 -5.36 -9.26 -11.65
N MET A 59 -4.58 -10.31 -11.35
CA MET A 59 -4.64 -11.62 -12.01
C MET A 59 -5.77 -12.54 -11.48
N GLY A 60 -6.52 -12.12 -10.46
CA GLY A 60 -7.56 -12.94 -9.83
C GLY A 60 -7.04 -13.95 -8.79
N ASN A 61 -5.74 -13.91 -8.46
CA ASN A 61 -5.13 -14.80 -7.47
C ASN A 61 -5.26 -14.21 -6.06
N TYR A 62 -6.49 -14.09 -5.60
CA TYR A 62 -6.83 -13.36 -4.39
C TYR A 62 -6.25 -13.98 -3.11
N ASP A 63 -6.19 -15.33 -3.03
CA ASP A 63 -5.61 -16.02 -1.86
C ASP A 63 -4.11 -15.75 -1.73
N ALA A 64 -3.40 -15.76 -2.85
CA ALA A 64 -2.00 -15.42 -2.90
C ALA A 64 -1.77 -13.94 -2.54
N ALA A 65 -2.61 -13.04 -3.04
CA ALA A 65 -2.53 -11.62 -2.71
C ALA A 65 -2.76 -11.36 -1.22
N ASP A 66 -3.78 -11.98 -0.61
CA ASP A 66 -4.04 -11.93 0.83
C ASP A 66 -2.85 -12.46 1.64
N ALA A 67 -2.27 -13.60 1.22
CA ALA A 67 -1.12 -14.19 1.90
C ALA A 67 0.12 -13.29 1.84
N ILE A 68 0.42 -12.72 0.69
CA ILE A 68 1.57 -11.81 0.53
C ILE A 68 1.37 -10.53 1.34
N LEU A 69 0.17 -9.95 1.33
CA LEU A 69 -0.16 -8.76 2.10
C LEU A 69 0.06 -8.96 3.60
N ASN A 70 -0.32 -10.10 4.15
CA ASN A 70 -0.26 -10.38 5.58
C ASN A 70 1.09 -10.94 6.03
N ASN A 71 1.60 -11.94 5.34
CA ASN A 71 2.71 -12.76 5.79
C ASN A 71 3.97 -12.61 4.93
N GLY A 72 3.85 -11.94 3.78
CA GLY A 72 4.90 -11.87 2.80
C GLY A 72 4.99 -13.14 1.97
N PHE A 73 6.03 -13.22 1.19
CA PHE A 73 6.16 -14.18 0.12
C PHE A 73 6.45 -15.63 0.63
N GLN A 74 7.37 -15.74 1.55
CA GLN A 74 7.91 -17.03 1.98
C GLN A 74 6.90 -17.91 2.74
N PRO A 75 6.13 -17.43 3.74
CA PRO A 75 5.18 -18.30 4.43
C PRO A 75 4.10 -18.86 3.52
N TYR A 76 3.65 -18.09 2.54
CA TYR A 76 2.69 -18.56 1.55
C TYR A 76 3.26 -19.74 0.75
N TRP A 77 4.53 -19.64 0.37
CA TRP A 77 5.22 -20.64 -0.43
C TRP A 77 5.47 -21.96 0.32
N VAL A 78 5.93 -21.85 1.56
CA VAL A 78 6.22 -23.00 2.43
C VAL A 78 4.98 -23.79 2.80
N SER A 79 3.81 -23.16 2.86
CA SER A 79 2.54 -23.82 3.19
C SER A 79 2.00 -24.75 2.09
N GLY A 80 2.73 -24.90 0.98
CA GLY A 80 2.31 -25.78 -0.12
C GLY A 80 1.30 -25.17 -1.08
N ASN A 81 0.88 -23.92 -0.86
CA ASN A 81 0.07 -23.17 -1.81
C ASN A 81 0.95 -22.75 -2.98
N ARG A 82 1.21 -23.68 -3.88
CA ARG A 82 2.04 -23.43 -5.05
C ARG A 82 1.33 -22.50 -6.00
N TYR A 83 1.85 -21.30 -6.13
CA TYR A 83 1.56 -20.50 -7.29
C TYR A 83 2.41 -21.00 -8.46
N ASN A 84 1.75 -21.41 -9.52
CA ASN A 84 2.37 -21.98 -10.72
C ASN A 84 3.39 -21.00 -11.33
N PRO A 85 4.46 -21.46 -12.00
CA PRO A 85 5.60 -20.66 -12.45
C PRO A 85 5.23 -19.24 -12.95
N PRO A 86 6.10 -18.28 -12.77
CA PRO A 86 7.57 -18.37 -12.77
C PRO A 86 8.23 -18.53 -11.39
N PHE A 87 7.47 -18.79 -10.35
CA PHE A 87 7.93 -18.73 -8.97
C PHE A 87 8.58 -20.03 -8.46
N ASP A 88 8.56 -21.11 -9.25
CA ASP A 88 9.35 -22.33 -8.97
C ASP A 88 10.84 -22.17 -9.28
N ALA A 89 11.29 -20.99 -9.61
CA ALA A 89 12.68 -20.74 -9.95
C ALA A 89 13.61 -20.84 -8.72
N PRO A 90 14.88 -21.25 -8.90
CA PRO A 90 15.88 -21.36 -7.82
C PRO A 90 16.11 -20.07 -7.02
N ILE A 91 15.64 -18.92 -7.52
CA ILE A 91 15.70 -17.64 -6.84
C ILE A 91 15.06 -17.68 -5.43
N TYR A 92 14.13 -18.60 -5.19
CA TYR A 92 13.49 -18.80 -3.89
C TYR A 92 14.33 -19.64 -2.91
N ALA A 93 15.39 -20.24 -3.40
CA ALA A 93 16.41 -20.85 -2.55
C ALA A 93 17.24 -19.79 -1.79
N TYR A 94 17.09 -18.50 -2.14
CA TYR A 94 17.83 -17.45 -1.47
C TYR A 94 17.34 -17.28 -0.03
N GLU A 95 18.21 -17.62 0.92
CA GLU A 95 17.87 -17.62 2.35
C GLU A 95 17.36 -16.26 2.87
N LYS A 96 17.83 -15.16 2.31
CA LYS A 96 17.34 -13.80 2.63
C LYS A 96 15.88 -13.57 2.27
N LEU A 97 15.37 -14.24 1.23
CA LEU A 97 13.94 -14.19 0.89
C LEU A 97 13.12 -15.12 1.78
N LYS A 98 13.71 -16.20 2.28
CA LYS A 98 13.05 -17.11 3.23
C LYS A 98 12.72 -16.45 4.57
N ALA A 99 13.49 -15.45 4.98
CA ALA A 99 13.26 -14.70 6.23
C ALA A 99 12.20 -13.60 6.11
N GLY A 100 11.63 -13.38 4.92
CA GLY A 100 10.71 -12.29 4.66
C GLY A 100 9.31 -12.55 5.19
N ARG A 101 9.03 -12.09 6.42
CA ARG A 101 7.68 -12.13 7.01
C ARG A 101 6.69 -11.13 6.38
N GLY A 102 7.07 -10.50 5.27
CA GLY A 102 6.28 -9.44 4.65
C GLY A 102 6.17 -8.19 5.50
N VAL A 103 5.34 -7.27 5.04
CA VAL A 103 5.17 -5.96 5.68
C VAL A 103 4.45 -6.08 7.03
N ARG A 104 3.27 -6.70 7.03
CA ARG A 104 2.43 -6.83 8.23
C ARG A 104 2.97 -7.86 9.21
N GLY A 105 3.49 -8.99 8.71
CA GLY A 105 4.02 -10.06 9.54
C GLY A 105 5.24 -9.67 10.38
N ARG A 106 6.07 -8.75 9.90
CA ARG A 106 7.19 -8.21 10.69
C ARG A 106 6.74 -7.42 11.91
N LEU A 107 5.58 -6.79 11.84
CA LEU A 107 5.00 -5.98 12.89
C LEU A 107 4.04 -6.77 13.77
N SER A 108 3.88 -8.07 13.52
CA SER A 108 2.91 -8.94 14.22
C SER A 108 1.49 -8.36 14.22
N LEU A 109 1.10 -7.70 13.12
CA LEU A 109 -0.22 -7.12 12.99
C LEU A 109 -1.28 -8.20 12.77
N PRO A 110 -2.51 -8.01 13.28
CA PRO A 110 -3.63 -8.88 12.96
C PRO A 110 -3.81 -9.02 11.45
N ALA A 111 -4.04 -10.25 10.98
CA ALA A 111 -4.31 -10.49 9.57
C ALA A 111 -5.58 -9.75 9.12
N VAL A 112 -5.53 -9.18 7.92
CA VAL A 112 -6.69 -8.63 7.22
C VAL A 112 -6.90 -9.47 5.97
N ARG A 113 -8.12 -9.93 5.75
CA ARG A 113 -8.44 -10.79 4.61
C ARG A 113 -9.52 -10.16 3.76
N SER A 114 -9.38 -10.30 2.47
CA SER A 114 -10.40 -9.83 1.53
C SER A 114 -11.73 -10.58 1.67
N THR A 115 -11.71 -11.74 2.33
CA THR A 115 -12.87 -12.58 2.62
C THR A 115 -13.53 -12.29 3.96
N ASP A 116 -13.04 -11.33 4.74
CA ASP A 116 -13.66 -10.98 6.02
C ASP A 116 -15.11 -10.54 5.80
N GLU A 117 -16.02 -11.06 6.63
CA GLU A 117 -17.47 -10.81 6.56
C GLU A 117 -17.81 -9.31 6.59
N ARG A 118 -17.06 -8.52 7.34
CA ARG A 118 -17.19 -7.05 7.38
C ARG A 118 -17.05 -6.37 6.00
N PHE A 119 -16.40 -7.03 5.04
CA PHE A 119 -16.22 -6.53 3.68
C PHE A 119 -17.17 -7.19 2.68
N MET A 120 -17.46 -8.46 2.90
CA MET A 120 -18.19 -9.31 1.97
C MET A 120 -19.68 -9.36 2.26
N GLY A 121 -20.08 -9.17 3.54
CA GLY A 121 -21.47 -9.28 3.95
C GLY A 121 -22.05 -10.65 3.60
N ALA A 122 -23.26 -10.68 3.08
CA ALA A 122 -23.99 -11.89 2.72
C ALA A 122 -23.77 -12.36 1.25
N LEU A 123 -22.71 -11.90 0.59
CA LEU A 123 -22.42 -12.30 -0.80
C LEU A 123 -22.07 -13.80 -0.87
N ASP A 124 -22.64 -14.50 -1.85
CA ASP A 124 -22.32 -15.90 -2.13
C ASP A 124 -20.87 -16.01 -2.64
N PRO A 125 -19.99 -16.80 -1.98
CA PRO A 125 -18.61 -17.00 -2.39
C PRO A 125 -18.42 -17.52 -3.83
N GLY A 126 -19.43 -18.19 -4.40
CA GLY A 126 -19.42 -18.69 -5.77
C GLY A 126 -19.85 -17.67 -6.81
N SER A 127 -20.33 -16.50 -6.42
CA SER A 127 -20.88 -15.52 -7.34
C SER A 127 -19.80 -14.63 -8.00
N PRO A 128 -20.04 -14.14 -9.24
CA PRO A 128 -19.17 -13.15 -9.86
C PRO A 128 -19.07 -11.86 -9.06
N GLU A 129 -20.14 -11.45 -8.38
CA GLU A 129 -20.18 -10.28 -7.50
C GLU A 129 -19.21 -10.42 -6.34
N TYR A 130 -19.12 -11.63 -5.76
CA TYR A 130 -18.15 -11.92 -4.71
C TYR A 130 -16.72 -11.73 -5.18
N ALA A 131 -16.37 -12.28 -6.34
CA ALA A 131 -15.04 -12.14 -6.92
C ALA A 131 -14.70 -10.65 -7.20
N GLY A 132 -15.64 -9.93 -7.80
CA GLY A 132 -15.50 -8.49 -8.05
C GLY A 132 -15.34 -7.67 -6.77
N ARG A 133 -16.13 -8.00 -5.74
CA ARG A 133 -16.02 -7.34 -4.43
C ARG A 133 -14.70 -7.64 -3.76
N ARG A 134 -14.26 -8.91 -3.80
CA ARG A 134 -12.98 -9.34 -3.23
C ARG A 134 -11.81 -8.58 -3.82
N ARG A 135 -11.79 -8.39 -5.14
CA ARG A 135 -10.78 -7.57 -5.82
C ARG A 135 -10.78 -6.13 -5.30
N GLN A 136 -11.96 -5.49 -5.23
CA GLN A 136 -12.05 -4.10 -4.73
C GLN A 136 -11.55 -3.96 -3.29
N VAL A 137 -11.85 -4.95 -2.44
CA VAL A 137 -11.38 -4.99 -1.05
C VAL A 137 -9.86 -5.12 -1.02
N LEU A 138 -9.29 -6.08 -1.76
CA LEU A 138 -7.84 -6.28 -1.85
C LEU A 138 -7.12 -5.02 -2.33
N ASP A 139 -7.57 -4.42 -3.40
CA ASP A 139 -7.00 -3.19 -3.94
C ASP A 139 -7.00 -2.07 -2.87
N SER A 140 -8.12 -1.95 -2.12
CA SER A 140 -8.22 -0.98 -1.03
C SER A 140 -7.25 -1.28 0.11
N LEU A 141 -7.14 -2.54 0.53
CA LEU A 141 -6.22 -2.97 1.59
C LEU A 141 -4.75 -2.76 1.20
N ILE A 142 -4.38 -3.07 -0.04
CA ILE A 142 -3.03 -2.87 -0.58
C ILE A 142 -2.68 -1.38 -0.62
N ILE A 143 -3.60 -0.53 -1.06
CA ILE A 143 -3.40 0.92 -1.11
C ILE A 143 -3.22 1.48 0.31
N GLU A 144 -4.03 1.05 1.26
CA GLU A 144 -3.91 1.48 2.66
C GLU A 144 -2.58 1.05 3.26
N GLU A 145 -2.21 -0.21 3.06
CA GLU A 145 -0.94 -0.74 3.54
C GLU A 145 0.26 -0.02 2.93
N THR A 146 0.21 0.23 1.61
CA THR A 146 1.22 1.04 0.91
C THR A 146 1.32 2.44 1.51
N GLY A 147 0.16 3.04 1.84
CA GLY A 147 0.13 4.37 2.45
C GLY A 147 0.78 4.43 3.83
N ARG A 148 0.65 3.36 4.65
CA ARG A 148 1.27 3.28 5.97
C ARG A 148 2.76 2.95 5.88
N GLU A 149 3.08 1.95 5.08
CA GLU A 149 4.45 1.44 4.97
C GLU A 149 5.39 2.41 4.25
N LEU A 150 4.92 3.05 3.18
CA LEU A 150 5.72 3.98 2.37
C LEU A 150 5.40 5.45 2.68
N ALA A 151 4.86 5.73 3.88
CA ALA A 151 4.61 7.09 4.30
C ALA A 151 5.90 7.92 4.29
N GLY A 152 5.84 9.14 3.73
CA GLY A 152 7.01 10.03 3.59
C GLY A 152 7.95 9.70 2.42
N GLU A 153 7.69 8.63 1.64
CA GLU A 153 8.57 8.20 0.53
C GLU A 153 8.15 8.74 -0.86
N GLY A 154 7.14 9.61 -0.93
CA GLY A 154 6.66 10.16 -2.20
C GLY A 154 5.92 9.16 -3.10
N LYS A 155 5.74 7.91 -2.67
CA LYS A 155 5.24 6.80 -3.51
C LYS A 155 3.71 6.78 -3.67
N ARG A 156 2.96 7.34 -2.71
CA ARG A 156 1.51 7.16 -2.63
C ARG A 156 0.75 7.65 -3.85
N TRP A 157 1.12 8.82 -4.38
CA TRP A 157 0.47 9.38 -5.57
C TRP A 157 0.57 8.42 -6.76
N PHE A 158 1.77 7.99 -7.08
CA PHE A 158 2.04 7.11 -8.21
C PHE A 158 1.38 5.73 -8.05
N THR A 159 1.34 5.20 -6.82
CA THR A 159 0.64 3.93 -6.54
C THR A 159 -0.85 4.04 -6.81
N ILE A 160 -1.51 5.06 -6.27
CA ILE A 160 -2.96 5.25 -6.46
C ILE A 160 -3.27 5.51 -7.94
N MET A 161 -2.45 6.32 -8.61
CA MET A 161 -2.60 6.63 -10.04
C MET A 161 -2.49 5.35 -10.90
N ARG A 162 -1.46 4.53 -10.66
CA ARG A 162 -1.26 3.26 -11.35
C ARG A 162 -2.44 2.33 -11.15
N MET A 163 -2.89 2.14 -9.91
CA MET A 163 -4.01 1.25 -9.60
C MET A 163 -5.33 1.75 -10.17
N ALA A 164 -5.60 3.06 -10.11
CA ALA A 164 -6.79 3.66 -10.72
C ALA A 164 -6.81 3.47 -12.25
N ARG A 165 -5.64 3.59 -12.89
CA ARG A 165 -5.50 3.36 -14.33
C ARG A 165 -5.68 1.88 -14.68
N ASN A 166 -5.02 0.98 -13.98
CA ASN A 166 -5.08 -0.47 -14.23
C ASN A 166 -6.49 -1.06 -13.99
N SER A 167 -7.23 -0.50 -13.04
CA SER A 167 -8.62 -0.90 -12.76
C SER A 167 -9.66 -0.15 -13.60
N ASN A 168 -9.23 0.75 -14.49
CA ASN A 168 -10.09 1.67 -15.24
C ASN A 168 -11.09 2.42 -14.33
N ASN A 169 -10.62 2.82 -13.15
CA ASN A 169 -11.46 3.45 -12.13
C ASN A 169 -10.85 4.77 -11.61
N PRO A 170 -10.91 5.85 -12.41
CA PRO A 170 -10.36 7.14 -12.01
C PRO A 170 -11.04 7.73 -10.77
N SER A 171 -12.30 7.34 -10.53
CA SER A 171 -13.02 7.74 -9.31
C SER A 171 -12.36 7.22 -8.03
N MET A 172 -11.59 6.14 -8.08
CA MET A 172 -10.83 5.65 -6.94
C MET A 172 -9.79 6.67 -6.49
N LEU A 173 -8.97 7.16 -7.41
CA LEU A 173 -7.98 8.21 -7.13
C LEU A 173 -8.66 9.48 -6.60
N ALA A 174 -9.69 9.95 -7.30
CA ALA A 174 -10.41 11.15 -6.91
C ALA A 174 -10.96 11.06 -5.48
N ARG A 175 -11.61 9.94 -5.10
CA ARG A 175 -12.12 9.72 -3.74
C ARG A 175 -11.04 9.71 -2.67
N MET A 176 -9.88 9.12 -2.97
CA MET A 176 -8.80 9.02 -1.99
C MET A 176 -8.10 10.36 -1.76
N ILE A 177 -7.89 11.11 -2.83
CA ILE A 177 -7.13 12.37 -2.78
C ILE A 177 -7.99 13.53 -2.29
N MET A 178 -9.27 13.62 -2.67
CA MET A 178 -10.15 14.71 -2.22
C MET A 178 -10.25 14.80 -0.69
N ARG A 179 -10.06 13.68 0.01
CA ARG A 179 -10.11 13.65 1.49
C ARG A 179 -9.05 14.52 2.16
N LYS A 180 -8.00 14.88 1.44
CA LYS A 180 -6.91 15.75 1.93
C LYS A 180 -7.26 17.24 1.88
N PHE A 181 -8.35 17.60 1.22
CA PHE A 181 -8.78 18.97 1.07
C PHE A 181 -9.90 19.33 2.06
N PRO A 182 -10.10 20.63 2.35
CA PRO A 182 -11.21 21.09 3.15
C PRO A 182 -12.55 20.57 2.62
N VAL A 183 -13.49 20.29 3.51
CA VAL A 183 -14.77 19.65 3.15
C VAL A 183 -15.50 20.41 2.04
N ALA A 184 -15.51 21.73 2.12
CA ALA A 184 -16.17 22.60 1.13
C ALA A 184 -15.57 22.48 -0.29
N GLU A 185 -14.28 22.15 -0.39
CA GLU A 185 -13.56 22.08 -1.68
C GLU A 185 -13.58 20.68 -2.30
N ARG A 186 -13.92 19.65 -1.51
CA ARG A 186 -13.88 18.24 -1.95
C ARG A 186 -14.65 17.95 -3.23
N PRO A 187 -15.87 18.50 -3.46
CA PRO A 187 -16.61 18.24 -4.70
C PRO A 187 -15.86 18.73 -5.94
N ALA A 188 -15.24 19.91 -5.87
CA ALA A 188 -14.48 20.47 -6.99
C ALA A 188 -13.22 19.63 -7.29
N TYR A 189 -12.47 19.25 -6.25
CA TYR A 189 -11.30 18.37 -6.42
C TYR A 189 -11.68 16.97 -6.90
N TYR A 190 -12.80 16.43 -6.44
CA TYR A 190 -13.31 15.15 -6.95
C TYR A 190 -13.61 15.22 -8.45
N ALA A 191 -14.34 16.23 -8.88
CA ALA A 191 -14.69 16.42 -10.29
C ALA A 191 -13.42 16.57 -11.16
N LYS A 192 -12.46 17.37 -10.71
CA LYS A 192 -11.20 17.56 -11.41
C LYS A 192 -10.37 16.27 -11.51
N LEU A 193 -10.21 15.54 -10.40
CA LEU A 193 -9.36 14.35 -10.33
C LEU A 193 -10.01 13.10 -10.93
N LYS A 194 -11.31 13.12 -11.19
CA LYS A 194 -12.00 12.05 -11.93
C LYS A 194 -11.56 11.98 -13.40
N ASP A 195 -11.02 13.07 -13.94
CA ASP A 195 -10.46 13.12 -15.28
C ASP A 195 -8.94 12.81 -15.20
N PRO A 196 -8.47 11.69 -15.81
CA PRO A 196 -7.05 11.32 -15.82
C PRO A 196 -6.13 12.36 -16.46
N ALA A 197 -6.62 13.22 -17.34
CA ALA A 197 -5.84 14.30 -17.94
C ALA A 197 -5.27 15.28 -16.88
N ASN A 198 -5.95 15.40 -15.74
CA ASN A 198 -5.55 16.28 -14.65
C ASN A 198 -4.58 15.61 -13.64
N TRP A 199 -4.09 14.40 -13.90
CA TRP A 199 -3.20 13.70 -12.98
C TRP A 199 -1.73 14.07 -13.15
N PHE A 200 -1.39 14.75 -14.23
CA PHE A 200 -0.03 15.13 -14.56
C PHE A 200 0.16 16.63 -14.38
N ILE A 201 1.37 17.00 -14.01
CA ILE A 201 1.77 18.41 -13.97
C ILE A 201 1.99 18.85 -15.40
N ASP A 202 1.43 19.98 -15.77
CA ASP A 202 1.66 20.60 -17.07
C ASP A 202 3.15 20.97 -17.18
N HIS A 203 3.77 20.60 -18.30
CA HIS A 203 5.18 20.91 -18.57
C HIS A 203 5.41 22.40 -18.86
N ASP A 204 4.34 23.14 -19.16
CA ASP A 204 4.39 24.56 -19.48
C ASP A 204 4.34 25.47 -18.24
N LEU A 205 4.56 24.92 -17.05
CA LEU A 205 4.80 25.73 -15.86
C LEU A 205 6.04 26.61 -16.11
N LYS A 206 5.80 27.82 -16.63
CA LYS A 206 6.78 28.90 -16.61
C LYS A 206 7.08 29.15 -15.14
N LEU A 207 8.25 28.70 -14.68
CA LEU A 207 8.79 29.15 -13.42
C LEU A 207 8.99 30.65 -13.58
N ASP A 208 8.12 31.46 -12.98
CA ASP A 208 8.34 32.88 -12.85
C ASP A 208 9.69 33.07 -12.16
N LYS A 209 10.61 33.67 -12.89
CA LYS A 209 11.98 33.97 -12.45
C LYS A 209 11.98 35.08 -11.43
#